data_79ed85872595b0541d28b7c0b300ff2d
#
_entry.id   79ed85872595b0541d28b7c0b300ff2d
#
_cell.length_a   1.000
_cell.length_b   1.000
_cell.length_c   1.000
_cell.angle_alpha   90.00
_cell.angle_beta   90.00
_cell.angle_gamma   90.00
#
_symmetry.space_group_name_H-M   'P 1'
#
loop_
_entity.id
_entity.type
_entity.pdbx_description
1 polymer ?
#
loop_
_entity_poly.entity_id
_entity_poly.type
_entity_poly.pdbx_seq_one_letter_code
_entity_poly.pdbx_strand_id
1 'polypeptide(L)'
;MRQRRAAAASHPPTSRRQPRKDSTMTGIWFDEFKVGQTFEHEIRRTFTEADNMWFCNATYNPASIHIDAEYCKNTEFGRPLVNSIFTLGFVIGVTVQDTTLGTTVANLGMTDTRFPKPVFFGDTIRSRTTVQELRPSKSRPAQGIVTFLHQGFNQRDEEVCTCTRQALMLRRPA
;
A
#
# COMPACT_ATOMS: atom_id res chain seq x y z
N MET A 1 -45.24 10.31 42.15
CA MET A 1 -44.93 9.96 40.73
C MET A 1 -44.42 11.20 40.01
N ARG A 2 -43.13 11.33 39.79
CA ARG A 2 -42.51 12.40 38.98
C ARG A 2 -41.82 11.78 37.79
N GLN A 3 -42.35 11.99 36.61
CA GLN A 3 -41.77 11.57 35.34
C GLN A 3 -40.56 12.43 35.04
N ARG A 4 -39.38 11.79 34.86
CA ARG A 4 -38.19 12.42 34.33
C ARG A 4 -38.28 12.40 32.79
N ARG A 5 -38.33 13.55 32.16
CA ARG A 5 -38.16 13.73 30.72
C ARG A 5 -36.70 13.53 30.36
N ALA A 6 -36.42 12.60 29.45
CA ALA A 6 -35.13 12.41 28.84
C ALA A 6 -34.85 13.56 27.87
N ALA A 7 -33.72 14.22 28.03
CA ALA A 7 -33.23 15.21 27.09
C ALA A 7 -32.69 14.53 25.84
N ALA A 8 -33.19 14.93 24.67
CA ALA A 8 -32.70 14.49 23.38
C ALA A 8 -31.34 15.11 23.09
N ALA A 9 -30.31 14.28 22.87
CA ALA A 9 -29.00 14.70 22.44
C ALA A 9 -29.07 15.17 20.97
N SER A 10 -28.78 16.46 20.75
CA SER A 10 -28.65 17.05 19.42
C SER A 10 -27.35 16.60 18.77
N HIS A 11 -27.42 15.89 17.66
CA HIS A 11 -26.26 15.57 16.81
C HIS A 11 -25.81 16.83 16.08
N PRO A 12 -24.49 17.08 15.97
CA PRO A 12 -23.99 18.18 15.15
C PRO A 12 -24.28 17.93 13.67
N PRO A 13 -24.50 18.98 12.86
CA PRO A 13 -24.85 18.83 11.46
C PRO A 13 -23.68 18.21 10.68
N THR A 14 -23.97 17.12 9.98
CA THR A 14 -23.05 16.50 9.03
C THR A 14 -22.67 17.52 7.95
N SER A 15 -21.38 17.87 7.88
CA SER A 15 -20.84 18.72 6.84
C SER A 15 -21.17 18.09 5.47
N ARG A 16 -21.97 18.77 4.66
CA ARG A 16 -22.21 18.40 3.26
C ARG A 16 -20.88 18.39 2.54
N ARG A 17 -20.37 17.19 2.19
CA ARG A 17 -19.31 17.05 1.20
C ARG A 17 -19.81 17.68 -0.10
N GLN A 18 -19.11 18.71 -0.58
CA GLN A 18 -19.33 19.23 -1.93
C GLN A 18 -19.08 18.09 -2.94
N PRO A 19 -19.91 17.95 -3.99
CA PRO A 19 -19.67 16.98 -5.05
C PRO A 19 -18.32 17.33 -5.70
N ARG A 20 -17.38 16.38 -5.70
CA ARG A 20 -16.16 16.48 -6.50
C ARG A 20 -16.59 16.60 -7.97
N LYS A 21 -16.15 17.66 -8.63
CA LYS A 21 -16.24 17.80 -10.11
C LYS A 21 -15.66 16.51 -10.72
N ASP A 22 -16.32 16.01 -11.79
CA ASP A 22 -15.90 14.88 -12.62
C ASP A 22 -14.38 14.77 -12.73
N SER A 23 -13.78 13.97 -11.85
CA SER A 23 -12.47 13.43 -12.07
C SER A 23 -12.70 11.98 -12.47
N THR A 24 -12.55 11.67 -13.74
CA THR A 24 -12.13 10.32 -14.11
C THR A 24 -11.02 9.95 -13.13
N MET A 25 -11.21 8.84 -12.35
CA MET A 25 -10.23 8.42 -11.32
C MET A 25 -8.97 7.98 -12.05
N THR A 26 -8.07 8.94 -12.31
CA THR A 26 -6.75 8.69 -12.88
C THR A 26 -5.70 9.05 -11.84
N GLY A 27 -4.62 8.29 -11.81
CA GLY A 27 -3.43 8.63 -11.05
C GLY A 27 -2.77 9.90 -11.59
N ILE A 28 -1.54 10.12 -11.20
CA ILE A 28 -0.74 11.30 -11.54
C ILE A 28 0.02 11.02 -12.85
N TRP A 29 0.09 12.01 -13.73
CA TRP A 29 0.90 11.95 -14.95
C TRP A 29 2.37 12.22 -14.63
N PHE A 30 3.29 11.71 -15.46
CA PHE A 30 4.74 11.88 -15.26
C PHE A 30 5.14 13.35 -14.98
N ASP A 31 4.54 14.29 -15.69
CA ASP A 31 4.88 15.72 -15.60
C ASP A 31 4.37 16.41 -14.33
N GLU A 32 3.54 15.73 -13.56
CA GLU A 32 2.94 16.26 -12.33
C GLU A 32 3.67 15.80 -11.07
N PHE A 33 4.52 14.79 -11.17
CA PHE A 33 5.35 14.35 -10.04
C PHE A 33 6.47 15.35 -9.76
N LYS A 34 6.87 15.40 -8.49
CA LYS A 34 8.02 16.19 -8.03
C LYS A 34 8.94 15.31 -7.20
N VAL A 35 10.26 15.43 -7.41
CA VAL A 35 11.24 14.74 -6.55
C VAL A 35 11.07 15.22 -5.11
N GLY A 36 11.10 14.29 -4.17
CA GLY A 36 10.82 14.52 -2.74
C GLY A 36 9.32 14.54 -2.37
N GLN A 37 8.41 14.51 -3.36
CA GLN A 37 6.97 14.42 -3.07
C GLN A 37 6.67 13.11 -2.34
N THR A 38 5.92 13.21 -1.24
CA THR A 38 5.55 12.07 -0.39
C THR A 38 4.03 11.92 -0.35
N PHE A 39 3.57 10.66 -0.38
CA PHE A 39 2.17 10.25 -0.29
C PHE A 39 2.00 9.37 0.94
N GLU A 40 1.17 9.78 1.87
CA GLU A 40 0.64 8.93 2.94
C GLU A 40 -0.68 8.33 2.43
N HIS A 41 -0.69 7.02 2.20
CA HIS A 41 -1.87 6.37 1.63
C HIS A 41 -2.92 6.10 2.72
N GLU A 42 -4.18 6.49 2.47
CA GLU A 42 -5.28 6.33 3.44
C GLU A 42 -5.62 4.85 3.69
N ILE A 43 -5.43 4.00 2.68
CA ILE A 43 -5.77 2.58 2.78
C ILE A 43 -4.76 1.89 3.69
N ARG A 44 -5.30 1.29 4.74
CA ARG A 44 -4.58 0.35 5.62
C ARG A 44 -5.43 -0.89 5.82
N ARG A 45 -4.80 -2.02 6.04
CA ARG A 45 -5.50 -3.29 6.17
C ARG A 45 -4.86 -4.18 7.23
N THR A 46 -5.69 -4.82 8.04
CA THR A 46 -5.28 -5.91 8.92
C THR A 46 -5.15 -7.19 8.12
N PHE A 47 -3.99 -7.84 8.19
CA PHE A 47 -3.73 -9.11 7.52
C PHE A 47 -4.28 -10.26 8.35
N THR A 48 -5.05 -11.13 7.69
CA THR A 48 -5.62 -12.31 8.29
C THR A 48 -4.87 -13.57 7.86
N GLU A 49 -5.04 -14.65 8.62
CA GLU A 49 -4.55 -15.97 8.23
C GLU A 49 -5.08 -16.41 6.88
N ALA A 50 -6.38 -16.16 6.60
CA ALA A 50 -7.01 -16.49 5.33
C ALA A 50 -6.35 -15.78 4.14
N ASP A 51 -5.98 -14.50 4.28
CA ASP A 51 -5.26 -13.75 3.23
C ASP A 51 -3.92 -14.41 2.89
N ASN A 52 -3.17 -14.78 3.93
CA ASN A 52 -1.86 -15.41 3.77
C ASN A 52 -1.96 -16.80 3.17
N MET A 53 -2.90 -17.62 3.64
CA MET A 53 -3.15 -18.96 3.10
C MET A 53 -3.55 -18.89 1.62
N TRP A 54 -4.44 -17.96 1.26
CA TRP A 54 -4.81 -17.73 -0.13
C TRP A 54 -3.59 -17.39 -0.98
N PHE A 55 -2.76 -16.44 -0.50
CA PHE A 55 -1.57 -16.01 -1.23
C PHE A 55 -0.55 -17.14 -1.40
N CYS A 56 -0.25 -17.88 -0.33
CA CYS A 56 0.67 -19.02 -0.39
C CYS A 56 0.20 -20.10 -1.37
N ASN A 57 -1.10 -20.42 -1.37
CA ASN A 57 -1.68 -21.36 -2.33
C ASN A 57 -1.60 -20.87 -3.76
N ALA A 58 -1.94 -19.59 -4.01
CA ALA A 58 -1.90 -18.99 -5.35
C ALA A 58 -0.48 -18.92 -5.93
N THR A 59 0.53 -18.83 -5.07
CA THR A 59 1.95 -18.75 -5.45
C THR A 59 2.71 -20.07 -5.34
N TYR A 60 2.03 -21.17 -5.00
CA TYR A 60 2.65 -22.48 -4.76
C TYR A 60 3.78 -22.44 -3.72
N ASN A 61 3.66 -21.61 -2.67
CA ASN A 61 4.65 -21.51 -1.60
C ASN A 61 4.28 -22.44 -0.43
N PRO A 62 4.91 -23.64 -0.29
CA PRO A 62 4.62 -24.61 0.77
C PRO A 62 5.45 -24.39 2.04
N ALA A 63 6.11 -23.27 2.21
CA ALA A 63 7.01 -23.06 3.35
C ALA A 63 6.26 -23.09 4.67
N SER A 64 6.59 -24.07 5.54
CA SER A 64 5.93 -24.31 6.83
C SER A 64 5.89 -23.07 7.72
N ILE A 65 6.87 -22.19 7.62
CA ILE A 65 6.91 -20.93 8.38
C ILE A 65 5.69 -20.02 8.11
N HIS A 66 4.99 -20.21 6.99
CA HIS A 66 3.82 -19.43 6.61
C HIS A 66 2.50 -20.14 6.86
N ILE A 67 2.50 -21.49 6.88
CA ILE A 67 1.26 -22.27 6.77
C ILE A 67 1.08 -23.33 7.86
N ASP A 68 2.11 -23.61 8.68
CA ASP A 68 2.09 -24.68 9.68
C ASP A 68 2.33 -24.09 11.08
N ALA A 69 1.25 -23.96 11.83
CA ALA A 69 1.30 -23.40 13.19
C ALA A 69 2.07 -24.30 14.18
N GLU A 70 2.01 -25.62 14.02
CA GLU A 70 2.75 -26.54 14.89
C GLU A 70 4.26 -26.46 14.65
N TYR A 71 4.67 -26.42 13.38
CA TYR A 71 6.06 -26.16 13.02
C TYR A 71 6.58 -24.84 13.62
N CYS A 72 5.80 -23.78 13.49
CA CYS A 72 6.20 -22.44 13.91
C CYS A 72 6.40 -22.29 15.42
N LYS A 73 5.75 -23.12 16.26
CA LYS A 73 5.97 -23.12 17.73
C LYS A 73 7.44 -23.32 18.11
N ASN A 74 8.21 -24.02 17.27
CA ASN A 74 9.61 -24.35 17.50
C ASN A 74 10.56 -23.38 16.77
N THR A 75 10.05 -22.31 16.17
CA THR A 75 10.87 -21.27 15.55
C THR A 75 11.06 -20.07 16.49
N GLU A 76 12.01 -19.21 16.19
CA GLU A 76 12.22 -17.94 16.92
C GLU A 76 10.97 -17.04 16.97
N PHE A 77 10.03 -17.22 16.04
CA PHE A 77 8.80 -16.42 15.92
C PHE A 77 7.63 -16.98 16.75
N GLY A 78 7.63 -18.28 17.07
CA GLY A 78 6.59 -18.95 17.85
C GLY A 78 5.22 -19.05 17.19
N ARG A 79 5.05 -18.50 15.98
CA ARG A 79 3.80 -18.45 15.22
C ARG A 79 4.05 -18.19 13.73
N PRO A 80 3.09 -18.52 12.83
CA PRO A 80 3.27 -18.28 11.40
C PRO A 80 3.49 -16.81 11.04
N LEU A 81 4.35 -16.59 10.05
CA LEU A 81 4.61 -15.29 9.45
C LEU A 81 3.70 -15.06 8.25
N VAL A 82 3.30 -13.83 8.04
CA VAL A 82 2.76 -13.40 6.75
C VAL A 82 3.86 -13.49 5.69
N ASN A 83 3.52 -14.00 4.50
CA ASN A 83 4.45 -14.07 3.39
C ASN A 83 4.95 -12.66 3.02
N SER A 84 6.27 -12.50 2.93
CA SER A 84 6.89 -11.20 2.68
C SER A 84 6.53 -10.60 1.32
N ILE A 85 6.33 -11.44 0.30
CA ILE A 85 5.90 -10.99 -1.04
C ILE A 85 4.44 -10.54 -1.02
N PHE A 86 3.58 -11.16 -0.19
CA PHE A 86 2.23 -10.65 0.03
C PHE A 86 2.26 -9.26 0.66
N THR A 87 3.11 -9.06 1.68
CA THR A 87 3.32 -7.73 2.30
C THR A 87 3.79 -6.70 1.28
N LEU A 88 4.80 -7.04 0.46
CA LEU A 88 5.30 -6.17 -0.61
C LEU A 88 4.21 -5.84 -1.63
N GLY A 89 3.46 -6.84 -2.08
CA GLY A 89 2.34 -6.68 -3.02
C GLY A 89 1.28 -5.71 -2.49
N PHE A 90 0.93 -5.82 -1.20
CA PHE A 90 0.00 -4.90 -0.56
C PHE A 90 0.57 -3.48 -0.47
N VAL A 91 1.82 -3.32 0.01
CA VAL A 91 2.49 -2.01 0.17
C VAL A 91 2.53 -1.24 -1.15
N ILE A 92 2.77 -1.92 -2.28
CA ILE A 92 2.73 -1.30 -3.61
C ILE A 92 1.28 -1.13 -4.10
N GLY A 93 0.43 -2.13 -3.89
CA GLY A 93 -0.94 -2.14 -4.40
C GLY A 93 -1.79 -0.97 -3.93
N VAL A 94 -1.71 -0.60 -2.65
CA VAL A 94 -2.48 0.53 -2.10
C VAL A 94 -2.04 1.88 -2.67
N THR A 95 -0.84 1.99 -3.23
CA THR A 95 -0.33 3.23 -3.82
C THR A 95 -0.93 3.55 -5.19
N VAL A 96 -1.47 2.52 -5.87
CA VAL A 96 -1.88 2.61 -7.28
C VAL A 96 -2.94 3.69 -7.49
N GLN A 97 -3.95 3.73 -6.63
CA GLN A 97 -5.05 4.68 -6.76
C GLN A 97 -4.58 6.14 -6.70
N ASP A 98 -3.64 6.44 -5.82
CA ASP A 98 -3.17 7.80 -5.56
C ASP A 98 -2.06 8.23 -6.51
N THR A 99 -1.38 7.28 -7.18
CA THR A 99 -0.17 7.59 -7.95
C THR A 99 -0.22 7.14 -9.40
N THR A 100 -0.59 5.88 -9.70
CA THR A 100 -0.30 5.28 -11.01
C THR A 100 -1.53 4.75 -11.76
N LEU A 101 -2.74 4.86 -11.20
CA LEU A 101 -3.96 4.34 -11.82
C LEU A 101 -4.22 5.00 -13.17
N GLY A 102 -4.23 4.21 -14.24
CA GLY A 102 -4.50 4.67 -15.61
C GLY A 102 -3.37 5.47 -16.26
N THR A 103 -2.29 5.78 -15.54
CA THR A 103 -1.13 6.55 -16.04
C THR A 103 0.15 5.73 -16.14
N THR A 104 0.20 4.54 -15.53
CA THR A 104 1.36 3.64 -15.66
C THR A 104 1.29 2.82 -16.94
N VAL A 105 2.45 2.64 -17.58
CA VAL A 105 2.64 1.79 -18.77
C VAL A 105 3.21 0.44 -18.37
N ALA A 106 4.22 0.44 -17.50
CA ALA A 106 4.89 -0.78 -17.06
C ALA A 106 5.64 -0.58 -15.72
N ASN A 107 5.79 -1.66 -14.99
CA ASN A 107 6.76 -1.79 -13.91
C ASN A 107 8.09 -2.25 -14.53
N LEU A 108 9.14 -1.43 -14.42
CA LEU A 108 10.45 -1.72 -15.04
C LEU A 108 11.35 -2.54 -14.14
N GLY A 109 11.13 -2.52 -12.84
CA GLY A 109 11.93 -3.27 -11.89
C GLY A 109 11.79 -2.78 -10.46
N MET A 110 12.34 -3.58 -9.57
CA MET A 110 12.38 -3.34 -8.13
C MET A 110 13.80 -3.61 -7.62
N THR A 111 14.30 -2.73 -6.76
CA THR A 111 15.61 -2.86 -6.10
C THR A 111 15.48 -2.55 -4.62
N ASP A 112 16.52 -2.81 -3.86
CA ASP A 112 16.61 -2.49 -2.43
C ASP A 112 15.39 -2.93 -1.62
N THR A 113 14.81 -4.07 -2.02
CA THR A 113 13.67 -4.66 -1.30
C THR A 113 14.17 -5.29 0.00
N ARG A 114 13.59 -4.86 1.14
CA ARG A 114 13.95 -5.35 2.47
C ARG A 114 12.71 -5.55 3.33
N PHE A 115 12.80 -6.48 4.28
CA PHE A 115 11.76 -6.80 5.26
C PHE A 115 12.39 -6.75 6.67
N PRO A 116 12.57 -5.53 7.23
CA PRO A 116 13.33 -5.36 8.47
C PRO A 116 12.65 -5.91 9.72
N LYS A 117 11.33 -6.10 9.67
CA LYS A 117 10.53 -6.68 10.76
C LYS A 117 9.54 -7.71 10.22
N PRO A 118 9.29 -8.81 10.95
CA PRO A 118 8.27 -9.77 10.58
C PRO A 118 6.87 -9.17 10.67
N VAL A 119 5.98 -9.64 9.80
CA VAL A 119 4.53 -9.34 9.85
C VAL A 119 3.80 -10.60 10.28
N PHE A 120 2.84 -10.44 11.19
CA PHE A 120 2.03 -11.52 11.72
C PHE A 120 0.54 -11.32 11.40
N PHE A 121 -0.24 -12.37 11.53
CA PHE A 121 -1.70 -12.26 11.46
C PHE A 121 -2.19 -11.33 12.58
N GLY A 122 -3.09 -10.41 12.23
CA GLY A 122 -3.55 -9.34 13.11
C GLY A 122 -2.77 -8.03 13.00
N ASP A 123 -1.61 -8.01 12.33
CA ASP A 123 -0.93 -6.74 12.05
C ASP A 123 -1.68 -5.93 10.99
N THR A 124 -1.79 -4.63 11.22
CA THR A 124 -2.43 -3.68 10.30
C THR A 124 -1.34 -2.88 9.58
N ILE A 125 -1.29 -3.05 8.26
CA ILE A 125 -0.25 -2.44 7.42
C ILE A 125 -0.80 -1.20 6.72
N ARG A 126 0.01 -0.14 6.71
CA ARG A 126 -0.16 1.08 5.91
C ARG A 126 1.06 1.30 5.02
N SER A 127 0.93 2.16 4.02
CA SER A 127 2.00 2.43 3.07
C SER A 127 2.27 3.93 2.94
N ARG A 128 3.54 4.26 2.68
CA ARG A 128 4.04 5.58 2.28
C ARG A 128 4.81 5.45 0.99
N THR A 129 4.71 6.44 0.11
CA THR A 129 5.49 6.49 -1.13
C THR A 129 6.20 7.84 -1.24
N THR A 130 7.49 7.81 -1.57
CA THR A 130 8.27 9.02 -1.86
C THR A 130 8.82 8.95 -3.28
N VAL A 131 8.69 10.02 -4.06
CA VAL A 131 9.31 10.16 -5.39
C VAL A 131 10.80 10.46 -5.21
N GLN A 132 11.65 9.53 -5.62
CA GLN A 132 13.11 9.69 -5.50
C GLN A 132 13.74 10.33 -6.74
N GLU A 133 13.26 9.96 -7.94
CA GLU A 133 13.84 10.42 -9.20
C GLU A 133 12.79 10.50 -10.29
N LEU A 134 12.95 11.46 -11.18
CA LEU A 134 12.18 11.64 -12.40
C LEU A 134 13.14 11.69 -13.59
N ARG A 135 12.93 10.80 -14.56
CA ARG A 135 13.77 10.73 -15.76
C ARG A 135 12.91 10.60 -17.03
N PRO A 136 12.97 11.56 -17.96
CA PRO A 136 12.33 11.41 -19.27
C PRO A 136 12.82 10.15 -19.98
N SER A 137 11.90 9.44 -20.65
CA SER A 137 12.28 8.28 -21.45
C SER A 137 13.04 8.73 -22.70
N LYS A 138 14.23 8.15 -22.94
CA LYS A 138 15.05 8.46 -24.13
C LYS A 138 14.43 7.92 -25.41
N SER A 139 13.74 6.80 -25.36
CA SER A 139 13.18 6.10 -26.53
C SER A 139 11.69 6.35 -26.73
N ARG A 140 11.00 6.94 -25.76
CA ARG A 140 9.55 7.16 -25.76
C ARG A 140 9.21 8.57 -25.28
N PRO A 141 9.19 9.59 -26.14
CA PRO A 141 9.05 11.00 -25.73
C PRO A 141 7.77 11.32 -24.95
N ALA A 142 6.68 10.56 -25.20
CA ALA A 142 5.42 10.69 -24.47
C ALA A 142 5.41 10.01 -23.09
N GLN A 143 6.57 9.55 -22.59
CA GLN A 143 6.68 8.80 -21.35
C GLN A 143 7.89 9.26 -20.52
N GLY A 144 7.86 8.95 -19.23
CA GLY A 144 8.98 9.13 -18.33
C GLY A 144 9.05 8.00 -17.29
N ILE A 145 10.18 7.90 -16.64
CA ILE A 145 10.41 6.92 -15.58
C ILE A 145 10.38 7.64 -14.24
N VAL A 146 9.54 7.16 -13.34
CA VAL A 146 9.47 7.61 -11.96
C VAL A 146 10.09 6.53 -11.08
N THR A 147 11.06 6.91 -10.25
CA THR A 147 11.60 6.06 -9.21
C THR A 147 10.90 6.39 -7.89
N PHE A 148 10.18 5.41 -7.37
CA PHE A 148 9.46 5.49 -6.11
C PHE A 148 10.20 4.72 -5.02
N LEU A 149 10.29 5.27 -3.82
CA LEU A 149 10.54 4.53 -2.58
C LEU A 149 9.18 4.22 -1.96
N HIS A 150 8.84 2.95 -1.83
CA HIS A 150 7.68 2.47 -1.10
C HIS A 150 8.11 1.95 0.27
N GLN A 151 7.39 2.33 1.32
CA GLN A 151 7.63 1.90 2.70
C GLN A 151 6.33 1.40 3.30
N GLY A 152 6.35 0.22 3.91
CA GLY A 152 5.23 -0.35 4.66
C GLY A 152 5.50 -0.28 6.16
N PHE A 153 4.49 0.12 6.93
CA PHE A 153 4.56 0.22 8.38
C PHE A 153 3.41 -0.56 9.02
N ASN A 154 3.68 -1.18 10.18
CA ASN A 154 2.64 -1.80 10.98
C ASN A 154 1.96 -0.77 11.91
N GLN A 155 1.03 -1.22 12.75
CA GLN A 155 0.27 -0.38 13.69
C GLN A 155 1.12 0.21 14.82
N ARG A 156 2.37 -0.22 14.98
CA ARG A 156 3.35 0.30 15.96
C ARG A 156 4.35 1.27 15.32
N ASP A 157 4.09 1.69 14.07
CA ASP A 157 4.98 2.51 13.23
C ASP A 157 6.36 1.87 12.95
N GLU A 158 6.47 0.55 13.10
CA GLU A 158 7.66 -0.20 12.70
C GLU A 158 7.66 -0.42 11.19
N GLU A 159 8.78 -0.12 10.52
CA GLU A 159 8.95 -0.42 9.10
C GLU A 159 9.08 -1.94 8.90
N VAL A 160 8.17 -2.50 8.12
CA VAL A 160 8.08 -3.94 7.84
C VAL A 160 8.45 -4.31 6.41
N CYS A 161 8.44 -3.32 5.52
CA CYS A 161 8.78 -3.51 4.11
C CYS A 161 9.28 -2.20 3.53
N THR A 162 10.34 -2.27 2.74
CA THR A 162 10.79 -1.16 1.88
C THR A 162 11.16 -1.69 0.50
N CYS A 163 10.93 -0.87 -0.55
CA CYS A 163 11.23 -1.24 -1.93
C CYS A 163 11.41 0.02 -2.80
N THR A 164 12.48 0.06 -3.58
CA THR A 164 12.64 1.06 -4.64
C THR A 164 12.09 0.49 -5.94
N ARG A 165 11.10 1.15 -6.55
CA ARG A 165 10.43 0.71 -7.77
C ARG A 165 10.57 1.74 -8.89
N GLN A 166 10.91 1.29 -10.09
CA GLN A 166 10.89 2.11 -11.30
C GLN A 166 9.64 1.81 -12.13
N ALA A 167 8.82 2.83 -12.36
CA ALA A 167 7.62 2.74 -13.18
C ALA A 167 7.74 3.63 -14.41
N LEU A 168 7.38 3.06 -15.58
CA LEU A 168 7.22 3.82 -16.82
C LEU A 168 5.83 4.44 -16.83
N MET A 169 5.77 5.76 -16.89
CA MET A 169 4.56 6.55 -16.76
C MET A 169 4.27 7.36 -18.02
N LEU A 170 3.00 7.53 -18.35
CA LEU A 170 2.56 8.43 -19.41
C LEU A 170 2.74 9.89 -19.01
N ARG A 171 3.06 10.73 -20.00
CA ARG A 171 2.91 12.20 -19.91
C ARG A 171 1.45 12.57 -20.13
N ARG A 172 1.06 13.74 -19.60
CA ARG A 172 -0.27 14.29 -19.90
C ARG A 172 -0.39 14.51 -21.42
N PRO A 173 -1.47 14.04 -22.06
CA PRO A 173 -1.75 14.37 -23.45
C PRO A 173 -1.84 15.90 -23.64
N ALA A 174 -1.33 16.40 -24.77
CA ALA A 174 -1.40 17.81 -25.15
C ALA A 174 -2.86 18.22 -25.48
#